data_b8c6e7686cde16dad96086ced3b83ba3
#
_entry.id   b8c6e7686cde16dad96086ced3b83ba3
#
_cell.length_a   1.000
_cell.length_b   1.000
_cell.length_c   1.000
_cell.angle_alpha   90.00
_cell.angle_beta   90.00
_cell.angle_gamma   90.00
#
_symmetry.space_group_name_H-M   'P 1'
#
loop_
_entity.id
_entity.type
_entity.pdbx_description
1 polymer ?
#
loop_
_entity_poly.entity_id
_entity_poly.type
_entity_poly.pdbx_seq_one_letter_code
_entity_poly.pdbx_strand_id
1 'polypeptide(L)'
;MLDVRLSFMKSDPISPQGRHAVTVGDIALVMETPPDLDALLDRAAAAHPQAVDAIPYYAILWPAAQGLARYLWERRDGLCGTRVTELGCGLGLPSVLAARLGAHVLATDFHPDTGTWLKHNAALNNVSLAYQQLDWNTLCSPSSALRPQPHDLVIGSDLLYERRHIPALVCAIDALCAPGGHAVIADPGRDTLDLFVASMEKSGWRHTLHADGDIYICRFDRSAS
;
A
#
# COMPACT_ATOMS: atom_id res chain seq x y z
N MET A 1 -2.29 -4.06 -27.19
CA MET A 1 -2.73 -3.05 -26.21
C MET A 1 -2.42 -3.48 -24.76
N LEU A 2 -2.38 -4.78 -24.43
CA LEU A 2 -1.92 -5.30 -23.13
C LEU A 2 -0.43 -4.99 -22.84
N ASP A 3 0.42 -5.02 -23.87
CA ASP A 3 1.88 -4.89 -23.72
C ASP A 3 2.35 -3.53 -23.15
N VAL A 4 1.61 -2.46 -23.41
CA VAL A 4 1.95 -1.12 -22.90
C VAL A 4 1.59 -0.97 -21.42
N ARG A 5 0.60 -1.73 -20.92
CA ARG A 5 0.11 -1.65 -19.54
C ARG A 5 1.03 -2.35 -18.52
N LEU A 6 1.69 -3.43 -18.97
CA LEU A 6 2.65 -4.18 -18.14
C LEU A 6 4.08 -3.61 -18.19
N SER A 7 4.36 -2.71 -19.13
CA SER A 7 5.69 -2.08 -19.30
C SER A 7 6.15 -1.23 -18.10
N PHE A 8 5.24 -0.89 -17.20
CA PHE A 8 5.57 -0.19 -15.94
C PHE A 8 5.97 -1.13 -14.79
N MET A 9 5.92 -2.45 -15.00
CA MET A 9 6.23 -3.45 -13.99
C MET A 9 7.71 -3.82 -14.08
N LYS A 10 8.52 -3.42 -13.08
CA LYS A 10 9.92 -3.88 -12.95
C LYS A 10 10.05 -5.32 -12.45
N SER A 11 8.97 -5.94 -11.99
CA SER A 11 8.94 -7.32 -11.49
C SER A 11 7.61 -7.99 -11.85
N ASP A 12 7.66 -9.29 -12.17
CA ASP A 12 6.47 -10.06 -12.49
C ASP A 12 5.55 -10.17 -11.26
N PRO A 13 4.24 -9.87 -11.42
CA PRO A 13 3.27 -10.10 -10.36
C PRO A 13 3.15 -11.61 -10.09
N ILE A 14 2.79 -11.96 -8.85
CA ILE A 14 2.38 -13.34 -8.57
C ILE A 14 1.16 -13.65 -9.43
N SER A 15 1.11 -14.88 -9.97
CA SER A 15 0.08 -15.40 -10.87
C SER A 15 -1.28 -14.70 -10.68
N PRO A 16 -1.86 -14.13 -11.74
CA PRO A 16 -2.91 -13.13 -11.61
C PRO A 16 -4.28 -13.66 -11.18
N GLN A 17 -4.45 -14.95 -10.97
CA GLN A 17 -5.79 -15.52 -10.75
C GLN A 17 -5.82 -16.57 -9.63
N GLY A 18 -6.81 -16.43 -8.71
CA GLY A 18 -7.17 -17.45 -7.75
C GLY A 18 -6.60 -17.27 -6.35
N ARG A 19 -6.50 -18.38 -5.65
CA ARG A 19 -6.07 -18.43 -4.25
C ARG A 19 -4.58 -18.73 -4.16
N HIS A 20 -3.85 -17.90 -3.42
CA HIS A 20 -2.40 -17.98 -3.24
C HIS A 20 -2.06 -18.20 -1.78
N ALA A 21 -1.22 -19.20 -1.51
CA ALA A 21 -0.56 -19.32 -0.20
C ALA A 21 0.67 -18.39 -0.19
N VAL A 22 0.71 -17.47 0.75
CA VAL A 22 1.82 -16.53 0.95
C VAL A 22 2.42 -16.79 2.32
N THR A 23 3.68 -17.21 2.37
CA THR A 23 4.40 -17.41 3.64
C THR A 23 5.31 -16.20 3.89
N VAL A 24 5.15 -15.58 5.07
CA VAL A 24 5.99 -14.47 5.52
C VAL A 24 6.60 -14.86 6.86
N GLY A 25 7.90 -15.18 6.85
CA GLY A 25 8.55 -15.80 8.00
C GLY A 25 7.91 -17.13 8.37
N ASP A 26 7.38 -17.23 9.58
CA ASP A 26 6.65 -18.40 10.10
C ASP A 26 5.12 -18.29 9.97
N ILE A 27 4.60 -17.21 9.36
CA ILE A 27 3.17 -16.97 9.19
C ILE A 27 2.74 -17.39 7.78
N ALA A 28 1.81 -18.34 7.70
CA ALA A 28 1.12 -18.68 6.46
C ALA A 28 -0.17 -17.86 6.33
N LEU A 29 -0.32 -17.17 5.21
CA LEU A 29 -1.49 -16.40 4.83
C LEU A 29 -2.09 -16.95 3.54
N VAL A 30 -3.38 -16.75 3.36
CA VAL A 30 -4.10 -17.07 2.14
C VAL A 30 -4.61 -15.77 1.53
N MET A 31 -4.16 -15.45 0.32
CA MET A 31 -4.63 -14.29 -0.43
C MET A 31 -5.39 -14.76 -1.67
N GLU A 32 -6.52 -14.15 -1.94
CA GLU A 32 -7.31 -14.45 -3.13
C GLU A 32 -7.44 -13.20 -4.00
N THR A 33 -7.24 -13.39 -5.30
CA THR A 33 -7.36 -12.35 -6.33
C THR A 33 -8.64 -12.54 -7.11
N PRO A 34 -9.20 -11.51 -7.77
CA PRO A 34 -10.31 -11.67 -8.68
C PRO A 34 -10.06 -12.75 -9.74
N PRO A 35 -11.04 -13.61 -10.04
CA PRO A 35 -10.84 -14.79 -10.87
C PRO A 35 -10.61 -14.48 -12.35
N ASP A 36 -10.96 -13.28 -12.81
CA ASP A 36 -10.86 -12.88 -14.22
C ASP A 36 -10.31 -11.44 -14.30
N LEU A 37 -8.98 -11.34 -14.14
CA LEU A 37 -8.29 -10.05 -14.17
C LEU A 37 -8.37 -9.41 -15.57
N ASP A 38 -8.27 -10.20 -16.63
CA ASP A 38 -8.29 -9.67 -18.00
C ASP A 38 -9.66 -9.05 -18.30
N ALA A 39 -10.75 -9.74 -17.96
CA ALA A 39 -12.09 -9.18 -18.12
C ALA A 39 -12.32 -7.95 -17.22
N LEU A 40 -11.69 -7.90 -16.03
CA LEU A 40 -11.76 -6.74 -15.16
C LEU A 40 -11.04 -5.53 -15.78
N LEU A 41 -9.85 -5.73 -16.32
CA LEU A 41 -9.05 -4.73 -17.02
C LEU A 41 -9.76 -4.23 -18.30
N ASP A 42 -10.33 -5.14 -19.08
CA ASP A 42 -11.06 -4.80 -20.30
C ASP A 42 -12.30 -3.96 -20.01
N ARG A 43 -13.06 -4.30 -18.97
CA ARG A 43 -14.23 -3.51 -18.54
C ARG A 43 -13.81 -2.11 -18.07
N ALA A 44 -12.74 -2.01 -17.28
CA ALA A 44 -12.24 -0.72 -16.80
C ALA A 44 -11.77 0.16 -17.98
N ALA A 45 -11.05 -0.42 -18.93
CA ALA A 45 -10.59 0.28 -20.11
C ALA A 45 -11.74 0.75 -21.04
N ALA A 46 -12.80 -0.06 -21.15
CA ALA A 46 -13.99 0.31 -21.94
C ALA A 46 -14.80 1.43 -21.27
N ALA A 47 -14.93 1.37 -19.94
CA ALA A 47 -15.68 2.38 -19.18
C ALA A 47 -14.94 3.73 -19.09
N HIS A 48 -13.61 3.70 -19.00
CA HIS A 48 -12.77 4.89 -18.76
C HIS A 48 -11.51 4.89 -19.63
N PRO A 49 -11.62 5.09 -20.97
CA PRO A 49 -10.50 4.92 -21.92
C PRO A 49 -9.29 5.81 -21.67
N GLN A 50 -9.48 6.92 -20.95
CA GLN A 50 -8.42 7.92 -20.66
C GLN A 50 -8.04 8.02 -19.17
N ALA A 51 -8.73 7.29 -18.29
CA ALA A 51 -8.51 7.37 -16.85
C ALA A 51 -7.61 6.23 -16.39
N VAL A 52 -6.30 6.48 -16.32
CA VAL A 52 -5.30 5.52 -15.81
C VAL A 52 -5.64 5.09 -14.38
N ASP A 53 -6.16 6.00 -13.58
CA ASP A 53 -6.55 5.74 -12.17
C ASP A 53 -7.77 4.79 -12.04
N ALA A 54 -8.53 4.58 -13.14
CA ALA A 54 -9.64 3.63 -13.15
C ALA A 54 -9.20 2.17 -13.40
N ILE A 55 -7.91 1.94 -13.67
CA ILE A 55 -7.36 0.59 -13.84
C ILE A 55 -7.38 -0.11 -12.48
N PRO A 56 -7.93 -1.34 -12.40
CA PRO A 56 -8.09 -2.05 -11.13
C PRO A 56 -6.78 -2.66 -10.63
N TYR A 57 -5.77 -1.82 -10.40
CA TYR A 57 -4.47 -2.23 -9.86
C TYR A 57 -4.58 -2.93 -8.49
N TYR A 58 -5.65 -2.65 -7.75
CA TYR A 58 -5.96 -3.31 -6.48
C TYR A 58 -6.08 -4.83 -6.60
N ALA A 59 -6.43 -5.34 -7.79
CA ALA A 59 -6.71 -6.75 -8.05
C ALA A 59 -5.45 -7.63 -8.16
N ILE A 60 -4.27 -7.03 -8.08
CA ILE A 60 -2.97 -7.69 -8.28
C ILE A 60 -2.21 -7.73 -6.95
N LEU A 61 -1.59 -8.88 -6.66
CA LEU A 61 -0.67 -8.99 -5.55
C LEU A 61 0.73 -8.57 -6.01
N TRP A 62 1.07 -7.32 -5.69
CA TRP A 62 2.31 -6.70 -6.12
C TRP A 62 3.52 -7.18 -5.33
N PRO A 63 4.70 -7.28 -5.95
CA PRO A 63 5.93 -7.73 -5.27
C PRO A 63 6.34 -6.84 -4.10
N ALA A 64 6.16 -5.51 -4.20
CA ALA A 64 6.52 -4.61 -3.10
C ALA A 64 5.63 -4.82 -1.86
N ALA A 65 4.38 -5.27 -2.02
CA ALA A 65 3.53 -5.66 -0.89
C ALA A 65 4.12 -6.85 -0.11
N GLN A 66 4.76 -7.79 -0.80
CA GLN A 66 5.43 -8.92 -0.16
C GLN A 66 6.72 -8.48 0.55
N GLY A 67 7.52 -7.59 -0.07
CA GLY A 67 8.70 -7.00 0.56
C GLY A 67 8.32 -6.23 1.83
N LEU A 68 7.26 -5.42 1.76
CA LEU A 68 6.73 -4.71 2.92
C LEU A 68 6.25 -5.66 4.01
N ALA A 69 5.55 -6.74 3.64
CA ALA A 69 5.11 -7.74 4.60
C ALA A 69 6.29 -8.42 5.31
N ARG A 70 7.36 -8.79 4.59
CA ARG A 70 8.58 -9.33 5.21
C ARG A 70 9.23 -8.34 6.17
N TYR A 71 9.33 -7.07 5.77
CA TYR A 71 9.85 -6.00 6.61
C TYR A 71 9.06 -5.84 7.91
N LEU A 72 7.73 -5.90 7.85
CA LEU A 72 6.85 -5.85 9.03
C LEU A 72 7.05 -7.07 9.93
N TRP A 73 7.16 -8.26 9.34
CA TRP A 73 7.39 -9.49 10.10
C TRP A 73 8.73 -9.48 10.85
N GLU A 74 9.80 -8.97 10.24
CA GLU A 74 11.10 -8.82 10.90
C GLU A 74 11.05 -7.90 12.12
N ARG A 75 10.07 -7.00 12.17
CA ARG A 75 9.86 -6.00 13.24
C ARG A 75 8.58 -6.26 14.06
N ARG A 76 8.08 -7.49 13.98
CA ARG A 76 6.78 -7.90 14.55
C ARG A 76 6.63 -7.63 16.05
N ASP A 77 7.72 -7.66 16.81
CA ASP A 77 7.69 -7.43 18.26
C ASP A 77 7.20 -6.02 18.63
N GLY A 78 7.33 -5.07 17.70
CA GLY A 78 6.84 -3.69 17.87
C GLY A 78 5.44 -3.44 17.30
N LEU A 79 4.77 -4.43 16.70
CA LEU A 79 3.49 -4.20 16.02
C LEU A 79 2.26 -4.44 16.90
N CYS A 80 2.35 -5.27 17.93
CA CYS A 80 1.21 -5.55 18.80
C CYS A 80 0.71 -4.27 19.49
N GLY A 81 -0.58 -3.95 19.31
CA GLY A 81 -1.21 -2.74 19.82
C GLY A 81 -0.89 -1.45 19.05
N THR A 82 0.01 -1.48 18.06
CA THR A 82 0.35 -0.32 17.23
C THR A 82 -0.81 0.02 16.29
N ARG A 83 -1.12 1.31 16.14
CA ARG A 83 -2.10 1.78 15.15
C ARG A 83 -1.41 1.96 13.81
N VAL A 84 -1.88 1.24 12.81
CA VAL A 84 -1.30 1.21 11.46
C VAL A 84 -2.31 1.72 10.44
N THR A 85 -1.89 2.65 9.56
CA THR A 85 -2.66 3.02 8.35
C THR A 85 -1.92 2.50 7.13
N GLU A 86 -2.59 1.75 6.26
CA GLU A 86 -2.07 1.42 4.93
C GLU A 86 -2.71 2.31 3.86
N LEU A 87 -1.87 2.94 3.04
CA LEU A 87 -2.25 3.70 1.85
C LEU A 87 -2.18 2.79 0.63
N GLY A 88 -3.23 2.79 -0.21
CA GLY A 88 -3.29 1.97 -1.42
C GLY A 88 -3.17 0.48 -1.12
N CYS A 89 -4.01 -0.03 -0.21
CA CYS A 89 -3.86 -1.38 0.33
C CYS A 89 -4.11 -2.51 -0.69
N GLY A 90 -4.84 -2.25 -1.77
CA GLY A 90 -5.19 -3.27 -2.75
C GLY A 90 -5.78 -4.52 -2.11
N LEU A 91 -5.20 -5.68 -2.38
CA LEU A 91 -5.62 -6.96 -1.79
C LEU A 91 -5.33 -7.08 -0.28
N GLY A 92 -4.49 -6.20 0.28
CA GLY A 92 -4.29 -6.02 1.70
C GLY A 92 -3.29 -6.95 2.36
N LEU A 93 -2.31 -7.52 1.65
CA LEU A 93 -1.33 -8.43 2.25
C LEU A 93 -0.60 -7.81 3.46
N PRO A 94 -0.03 -6.59 3.39
CA PRO A 94 0.60 -5.96 4.56
C PRO A 94 -0.39 -5.69 5.69
N SER A 95 -1.60 -5.22 5.38
CA SER A 95 -2.67 -4.98 6.36
C SER A 95 -3.09 -6.25 7.09
N VAL A 96 -3.32 -7.34 6.35
CA VAL A 96 -3.70 -8.65 6.90
C VAL A 96 -2.60 -9.19 7.80
N LEU A 97 -1.34 -9.09 7.37
CA LEU A 97 -0.20 -9.51 8.20
C LEU A 97 -0.08 -8.66 9.46
N ALA A 98 -0.15 -7.33 9.36
CA ALA A 98 -0.07 -6.43 10.51
C ALA A 98 -1.18 -6.73 11.53
N ALA A 99 -2.42 -6.93 11.06
CA ALA A 99 -3.53 -7.33 11.93
C ALA A 99 -3.30 -8.71 12.57
N ARG A 100 -2.73 -9.68 11.83
CA ARG A 100 -2.36 -10.99 12.37
C ARG A 100 -1.29 -10.91 13.46
N LEU A 101 -0.42 -9.89 13.39
CA LEU A 101 0.61 -9.58 14.38
C LEU A 101 0.09 -8.70 15.55
N GLY A 102 -1.21 -8.46 15.62
CA GLY A 102 -1.87 -7.75 16.72
C GLY A 102 -1.93 -6.23 16.58
N ALA A 103 -1.65 -5.67 15.41
CA ALA A 103 -1.82 -4.25 15.15
C ALA A 103 -3.30 -3.87 14.98
N HIS A 104 -3.64 -2.61 15.30
CA HIS A 104 -4.92 -1.99 14.98
C HIS A 104 -4.83 -1.33 13.61
N VAL A 105 -5.35 -1.99 12.56
CA VAL A 105 -5.15 -1.58 11.17
C VAL A 105 -6.35 -0.84 10.62
N LEU A 106 -6.09 0.33 9.99
CA LEU A 106 -6.95 1.02 9.04
C LEU A 106 -6.33 0.88 7.65
N ALA A 107 -6.91 0.07 6.80
CA ALA A 107 -6.52 -0.02 5.40
C ALA A 107 -7.30 0.98 4.56
N THR A 108 -6.63 1.64 3.62
CA THR A 108 -7.27 2.64 2.74
C THR A 108 -6.89 2.42 1.28
N ASP A 109 -7.81 2.73 0.38
CA ASP A 109 -7.58 2.67 -1.06
C ASP A 109 -8.54 3.61 -1.78
N PHE A 110 -8.16 4.03 -2.98
CA PHE A 110 -8.99 4.88 -3.83
C PHE A 110 -10.11 4.09 -4.53
N HIS A 111 -9.80 2.87 -4.99
CA HIS A 111 -10.71 2.11 -5.83
C HIS A 111 -11.92 1.58 -5.02
N PRO A 112 -13.16 1.75 -5.51
CA PRO A 112 -14.37 1.38 -4.76
C PRO A 112 -14.48 -0.12 -4.44
N ASP A 113 -13.95 -0.99 -5.28
CA ASP A 113 -14.06 -2.45 -5.12
C ASP A 113 -13.04 -3.02 -4.13
N THR A 114 -11.98 -2.28 -3.80
CA THR A 114 -10.90 -2.74 -2.91
C THR A 114 -11.42 -3.22 -1.56
N GLY A 115 -12.37 -2.47 -0.97
CA GLY A 115 -12.91 -2.83 0.35
C GLY A 115 -13.58 -4.20 0.40
N THR A 116 -14.16 -4.67 -0.70
CA THR A 116 -14.77 -6.01 -0.80
C THR A 116 -13.69 -7.10 -0.77
N TRP A 117 -12.65 -6.95 -1.58
CA TRP A 117 -11.56 -7.92 -1.67
C TRP A 117 -10.70 -7.95 -0.41
N LEU A 118 -10.42 -6.78 0.17
CA LEU A 118 -9.71 -6.69 1.44
C LEU A 118 -10.44 -7.43 2.57
N LYS A 119 -11.75 -7.20 2.72
CA LYS A 119 -12.57 -7.90 3.73
C LYS A 119 -12.62 -9.40 3.51
N HIS A 120 -12.69 -9.82 2.25
CA HIS A 120 -12.61 -11.23 1.89
C HIS A 120 -11.27 -11.84 2.34
N ASN A 121 -10.16 -11.22 1.99
CA ASN A 121 -8.81 -11.69 2.36
C ASN A 121 -8.58 -11.66 3.88
N ALA A 122 -9.09 -10.66 4.58
CA ALA A 122 -9.05 -10.60 6.04
C ALA A 122 -9.81 -11.79 6.66
N ALA A 123 -11.00 -12.09 6.15
CA ALA A 123 -11.81 -13.24 6.62
C ALA A 123 -11.10 -14.59 6.38
N LEU A 124 -10.48 -14.80 5.21
CA LEU A 124 -9.69 -16.01 4.92
C LEU A 124 -8.56 -16.24 5.92
N ASN A 125 -8.02 -15.17 6.52
CA ASN A 125 -6.92 -15.22 7.47
C ASN A 125 -7.37 -15.06 8.94
N ASN A 126 -8.69 -15.05 9.20
CA ASN A 126 -9.27 -14.89 10.55
C ASN A 126 -8.78 -13.62 11.27
N VAL A 127 -8.63 -12.51 10.54
CA VAL A 127 -8.28 -11.21 11.12
C VAL A 127 -9.40 -10.19 10.91
N SER A 128 -9.44 -9.19 11.81
CA SER A 128 -10.33 -8.04 11.70
C SER A 128 -9.51 -6.77 11.52
N LEU A 129 -9.93 -5.92 10.59
CA LEU A 129 -9.32 -4.63 10.31
C LEU A 129 -10.38 -3.65 9.82
N ALA A 130 -10.11 -2.35 9.98
CA ALA A 130 -10.96 -1.31 9.44
C ALA A 130 -10.59 -1.00 7.98
N TYR A 131 -11.58 -0.58 7.19
CA TYR A 131 -11.38 -0.09 5.83
C TYR A 131 -12.07 1.24 5.62
N GLN A 132 -11.40 2.15 4.93
CA GLN A 132 -11.99 3.40 4.45
C GLN A 132 -11.58 3.63 2.98
N GLN A 133 -12.57 3.83 2.10
CA GLN A 133 -12.27 4.33 0.77
C GLN A 133 -11.72 5.76 0.89
N LEU A 134 -10.53 6.00 0.34
CA LEU A 134 -9.80 7.24 0.53
C LEU A 134 -9.04 7.64 -0.73
N ASP A 135 -9.36 8.83 -1.24
CA ASP A 135 -8.50 9.52 -2.19
C ASP A 135 -7.52 10.42 -1.42
N TRP A 136 -6.24 10.08 -1.42
CA TRP A 136 -5.22 10.86 -0.74
C TRP A 136 -5.08 12.30 -1.23
N ASN A 137 -5.50 12.60 -2.48
CA ASN A 137 -5.54 13.97 -2.99
C ASN A 137 -6.46 14.87 -2.14
N THR A 138 -7.45 14.29 -1.49
CA THR A 138 -8.39 15.02 -0.63
C THR A 138 -7.81 15.39 0.73
N LEU A 139 -6.71 14.76 1.16
CA LEU A 139 -6.11 14.96 2.48
C LEU A 139 -5.24 16.21 2.58
N CYS A 140 -4.84 16.80 1.45
CA CYS A 140 -4.05 18.03 1.44
C CYS A 140 -4.83 19.26 1.94
N SER A 141 -6.16 19.17 2.01
CA SER A 141 -6.98 20.22 2.61
C SER A 141 -7.11 20.00 4.12
N PRO A 142 -6.75 21.00 4.96
CA PRO A 142 -6.92 20.89 6.42
C PRO A 142 -8.37 20.67 6.86
N SER A 143 -9.34 21.06 6.03
CA SER A 143 -10.79 20.93 6.27
C SER A 143 -11.39 19.62 5.77
N SER A 144 -10.59 18.66 5.33
CA SER A 144 -11.12 17.38 4.85
C SER A 144 -11.85 16.62 5.96
N ALA A 145 -13.17 16.49 5.84
CA ALA A 145 -14.01 15.72 6.75
C ALA A 145 -13.73 14.20 6.66
N LEU A 146 -13.00 13.77 5.63
CA LEU A 146 -12.66 12.35 5.38
C LEU A 146 -11.32 11.95 6.00
N ARG A 147 -10.63 12.88 6.68
CA ARG A 147 -9.31 12.63 7.25
C ARG A 147 -9.41 11.64 8.43
N PRO A 148 -8.79 10.46 8.35
CA PRO A 148 -8.67 9.55 9.49
C PRO A 148 -7.87 10.17 10.64
N GLN A 149 -8.03 9.62 11.84
CA GLN A 149 -7.15 9.98 12.95
C GLN A 149 -5.72 9.54 12.65
N PRO A 150 -4.70 10.32 13.03
CA PRO A 150 -3.31 9.94 12.82
C PRO A 150 -2.94 8.66 13.57
N HIS A 151 -2.15 7.81 12.93
CA HIS A 151 -1.69 6.53 13.44
C HIS A 151 -0.16 6.51 13.66
N ASP A 152 0.30 5.54 14.42
CA ASP A 152 1.70 5.45 14.85
C ASP A 152 2.62 5.01 13.71
N LEU A 153 2.06 4.26 12.76
CA LEU A 153 2.75 3.76 11.57
C LEU A 153 1.87 3.96 10.32
N VAL A 154 2.42 4.61 9.30
CA VAL A 154 1.83 4.69 7.96
C VAL A 154 2.62 3.80 7.03
N ILE A 155 1.97 2.87 6.34
CA ILE A 155 2.61 1.97 5.40
C ILE A 155 2.01 2.10 4.01
N GLY A 156 2.76 1.69 2.99
CA GLY A 156 2.27 1.60 1.62
C GLY A 156 3.26 0.88 0.72
N SER A 157 2.75 0.26 -0.33
CA SER A 157 3.56 -0.46 -1.31
C SER A 157 3.08 -0.20 -2.72
N ASP A 158 4.02 -0.11 -3.66
CA ASP A 158 3.76 0.11 -5.09
C ASP A 158 3.01 1.41 -5.44
N LEU A 159 3.10 2.45 -4.59
CA LEU A 159 2.36 3.71 -4.75
C LEU A 159 3.01 4.69 -5.71
N LEU A 160 4.28 4.49 -6.08
CA LEU A 160 5.09 5.47 -6.82
C LEU A 160 5.04 5.26 -8.34
N TYR A 161 3.93 4.75 -8.89
CA TYR A 161 3.78 4.47 -10.32
C TYR A 161 3.57 5.71 -11.19
N GLU A 162 3.14 6.84 -10.60
CA GLU A 162 2.97 8.11 -11.30
C GLU A 162 3.56 9.30 -10.54
N ARG A 163 4.39 10.07 -11.22
CA ARG A 163 5.07 11.26 -10.67
C ARG A 163 4.10 12.30 -10.10
N ARG A 164 2.91 12.46 -10.72
CA ARG A 164 1.90 13.43 -10.29
C ARG A 164 1.32 13.16 -8.91
N HIS A 165 1.39 11.91 -8.42
CA HIS A 165 0.85 11.51 -7.12
C HIS A 165 1.79 11.83 -5.94
N ILE A 166 3.08 12.10 -6.20
CA ILE A 166 4.08 12.32 -5.15
C ILE A 166 3.67 13.43 -4.16
N PRO A 167 3.24 14.64 -4.60
CA PRO A 167 2.86 15.69 -3.65
C PRO A 167 1.68 15.30 -2.75
N ALA A 168 0.68 14.64 -3.33
CA ALA A 168 -0.50 14.19 -2.58
C ALA A 168 -0.15 13.06 -1.60
N LEU A 169 0.74 12.15 -2.00
CA LEU A 169 1.19 11.05 -1.13
C LEU A 169 2.00 11.58 0.06
N VAL A 170 2.92 12.53 -0.15
CA VAL A 170 3.67 13.19 0.94
C VAL A 170 2.70 13.86 1.91
N CYS A 171 1.74 14.61 1.38
CA CYS A 171 0.70 15.27 2.18
C CYS A 171 -0.16 14.26 2.98
N ALA A 172 -0.53 13.13 2.37
CA ALA A 172 -1.28 12.09 3.04
C ALA A 172 -0.48 11.45 4.20
N ILE A 173 0.80 11.16 3.98
CA ILE A 173 1.68 10.63 5.03
C ILE A 173 1.79 11.64 6.18
N ASP A 174 2.01 12.92 5.87
CA ASP A 174 2.05 14.00 6.87
C ASP A 174 0.76 14.08 7.69
N ALA A 175 -0.37 13.91 7.02
CA ALA A 175 -1.68 14.02 7.62
C ALA A 175 -2.04 12.82 8.52
N LEU A 176 -1.57 11.63 8.16
CA LEU A 176 -1.98 10.37 8.77
C LEU A 176 -0.96 9.82 9.76
N CYS A 177 0.26 10.34 9.78
CA CYS A 177 1.27 9.93 10.74
C CYS A 177 1.19 10.79 12.01
N ALA A 178 1.03 10.14 13.15
CA ALA A 178 0.99 10.80 14.46
C ALA A 178 2.36 11.43 14.82
N PRO A 179 2.39 12.42 15.71
CA PRO A 179 3.65 12.90 16.30
C PRO A 179 4.43 11.73 16.93
N GLY A 180 5.71 11.59 16.57
CA GLY A 180 6.56 10.47 17.00
C GLY A 180 6.34 9.16 16.24
N GLY A 181 5.37 9.12 15.33
CA GLY A 181 5.17 8.00 14.40
C GLY A 181 6.17 8.00 13.25
N HIS A 182 6.07 6.98 12.41
CA HIS A 182 6.92 6.84 11.23
C HIS A 182 6.15 6.28 10.03
N ALA A 183 6.72 6.42 8.84
CA ALA A 183 6.15 5.84 7.63
C ALA A 183 7.12 4.82 7.01
N VAL A 184 6.56 3.81 6.33
CA VAL A 184 7.34 2.80 5.61
C VAL A 184 6.72 2.59 4.22
N ILE A 185 7.48 2.91 3.19
CA ILE A 185 7.04 2.80 1.80
C ILE A 185 7.95 1.81 1.06
N ALA A 186 7.33 0.81 0.44
CA ALA A 186 8.02 -0.19 -0.37
C ALA A 186 7.77 0.04 -1.87
N ASP A 187 8.83 0.00 -2.67
CA ASP A 187 8.78 0.22 -4.12
C ASP A 187 9.82 -0.64 -4.85
N PRO A 188 9.55 -1.14 -6.07
CA PRO A 188 10.52 -1.90 -6.86
C PRO A 188 11.64 -1.04 -7.49
N GLY A 189 11.91 0.13 -6.95
CA GLY A 189 12.96 1.04 -7.43
C GLY A 189 12.58 1.73 -8.73
N ARG A 190 11.37 2.28 -8.81
CA ARG A 190 10.95 3.13 -9.94
C ARG A 190 11.73 4.43 -9.96
N ASP A 191 11.83 5.06 -11.13
CA ASP A 191 12.52 6.36 -11.30
C ASP A 191 11.89 7.49 -10.46
N THR A 192 10.67 7.27 -9.96
CA THR A 192 9.94 8.17 -9.06
C THR A 192 10.37 8.06 -7.60
N LEU A 193 11.08 7.00 -7.21
CA LEU A 193 11.47 6.75 -5.82
C LEU A 193 12.37 7.87 -5.29
N ASP A 194 13.41 8.26 -6.03
CA ASP A 194 14.34 9.34 -5.62
C ASP A 194 13.61 10.68 -5.45
N LEU A 195 12.64 10.95 -6.34
CA LEU A 195 11.82 12.17 -6.26
C LEU A 195 10.93 12.17 -5.03
N PHE A 196 10.36 11.00 -4.71
CA PHE A 196 9.53 10.85 -3.52
C PHE A 196 10.37 11.04 -2.25
N VAL A 197 11.53 10.37 -2.15
CA VAL A 197 12.46 10.53 -1.02
C VAL A 197 12.85 12.00 -0.83
N ALA A 198 13.28 12.68 -1.90
CA ALA A 198 13.64 14.08 -1.84
C ALA A 198 12.45 14.99 -1.41
N SER A 199 11.22 14.64 -1.79
CA SER A 199 10.02 15.37 -1.40
C SER A 199 9.69 15.17 0.08
N MET A 200 9.85 13.95 0.61
CA MET A 200 9.71 13.64 2.03
C MET A 200 10.75 14.40 2.87
N GLU A 201 12.00 14.42 2.42
CA GLU A 201 13.07 15.17 3.11
C GLU A 201 12.78 16.67 3.18
N LYS A 202 12.29 17.27 2.09
CA LYS A 202 11.85 18.68 2.07
C LYS A 202 10.71 18.96 3.04
N SER A 203 9.90 17.96 3.34
CA SER A 203 8.79 18.03 4.32
C SER A 203 9.25 17.73 5.76
N GLY A 204 10.57 17.62 6.02
CA GLY A 204 11.13 17.43 7.36
C GLY A 204 11.21 15.97 7.82
N TRP A 205 11.16 15.03 6.90
CA TRP A 205 11.39 13.61 7.18
C TRP A 205 12.86 13.24 6.95
N ARG A 206 13.38 12.34 7.78
CA ARG A 206 14.65 11.66 7.54
C ARG A 206 14.33 10.23 7.10
N HIS A 207 15.07 9.71 6.14
CA HIS A 207 14.85 8.36 5.67
C HIS A 207 16.02 7.44 5.98
N THR A 208 15.72 6.14 6.05
CA THR A 208 16.67 5.02 5.95
C THR A 208 16.16 4.07 4.89
N LEU A 209 17.10 3.55 4.10
CA LEU A 209 16.80 2.64 3.00
C LEU A 209 17.22 1.23 3.39
N HIS A 210 16.32 0.27 3.17
CA HIS A 210 16.56 -1.16 3.27
C HIS A 210 16.24 -1.82 1.92
N ALA A 211 17.02 -2.78 1.48
CA ALA A 211 16.78 -3.54 0.26
C ALA A 211 16.43 -4.99 0.60
N ASP A 212 15.37 -5.51 -0.02
CA ASP A 212 14.94 -6.89 0.04
C ASP A 212 14.79 -7.42 -1.39
N GLY A 213 15.86 -8.00 -1.93
CA GLY A 213 16.00 -8.30 -3.35
C GLY A 213 15.88 -7.03 -4.19
N ASP A 214 14.93 -7.02 -5.12
CA ASP A 214 14.66 -5.87 -6.00
C ASP A 214 13.65 -4.87 -5.40
N ILE A 215 13.27 -5.05 -4.13
CA ILE A 215 12.36 -4.14 -3.45
C ILE A 215 13.14 -3.22 -2.50
N TYR A 216 12.92 -1.93 -2.68
CA TYR A 216 13.46 -0.88 -1.82
C TYR A 216 12.42 -0.50 -0.78
N ILE A 217 12.79 -0.52 0.49
CA ILE A 217 11.91 -0.17 1.61
C ILE A 217 12.48 1.07 2.28
N CYS A 218 11.77 2.18 2.12
CA CYS A 218 12.12 3.46 2.72
C CYS A 218 11.35 3.63 4.02
N ARG A 219 12.06 3.69 5.14
CA ARG A 219 11.51 4.12 6.42
C ARG A 219 11.76 5.62 6.58
N PHE A 220 10.71 6.34 6.98
CA PHE A 220 10.74 7.78 7.24
C PHE A 220 10.40 8.05 8.69
N ASP A 221 11.27 8.77 9.37
CA ASP A 221 11.07 9.24 10.74
C ASP A 221 11.04 10.79 10.73
N ARG A 222 10.14 11.40 11.50
CA ARG A 222 10.14 12.87 11.59
C ARG A 222 11.44 13.35 12.22
N SER A 223 12.01 14.41 11.66
CA SER A 223 13.12 15.10 12.33
C SER A 223 12.61 15.64 13.67
N ALA A 224 13.37 15.40 14.74
CA ALA A 224 13.07 16.03 16.02
C ALA A 224 13.09 17.56 15.82
N SER A 225 11.98 18.21 16.11
CA SER A 225 11.89 19.70 16.13
C SER A 225 12.67 20.26 17.29
#